data_b0e175a06eeca4b7f9ebc0ac30278e98
#
_entry.id   b0e175a06eeca4b7f9ebc0ac30278e98
#
_cell.length_a   1.000
_cell.length_b   1.000
_cell.length_c   1.000
_cell.angle_alpha   90.00
_cell.angle_beta   90.00
_cell.angle_gamma   90.00
#
_symmetry.space_group_name_H-M   'P 1'
#
loop_
_entity.id
_entity.type
_entity.pdbx_description
1 polymer ?
#
loop_
_entity_poly.entity_id
_entity_poly.type
_entity_poly.pdbx_seq_one_letter_code
_entity_poly.pdbx_strand_id
1 'polypeptide(L)'
;RYDVPAARPLRAALEARRLTPRHAQDLLDAFRMDAVKQRYANFDELMHYCAFSAAPVGRFVLDVHGESESTWPANDALCSALQIINHIQDCGADYRNLDRVYVPLDMLAKDGAEVAELGANSASPALIASLHHLAARTELLVRKGTELPRQVRDLRLGLETAVIARLAQRLVGLLMQRDPLSERVHLTKPGFLACMFLGAGASLIERGRRASAAHATRDA
;
A
#
# COMPACT_ATOMS: atom_id res chain seq x y z
N ARG A 1 30.49 16.61 5.33
CA ARG A 1 29.79 15.47 4.72
C ARG A 1 30.03 14.27 5.63
N TYR A 2 29.00 13.85 6.38
CA TYR A 2 29.15 12.69 7.27
C TYR A 2 29.18 11.41 6.41
N ASP A 3 30.20 10.59 6.61
CA ASP A 3 30.31 9.29 5.95
C ASP A 3 29.64 8.23 6.84
N VAL A 4 28.49 7.70 6.36
CA VAL A 4 27.73 6.66 7.04
C VAL A 4 28.08 5.32 6.40
N PRO A 5 28.83 4.43 7.07
CA PRO A 5 29.29 3.16 6.48
C PRO A 5 28.14 2.31 5.91
N ALA A 6 26.98 2.28 6.59
CA ALA A 6 25.79 1.54 6.15
C ALA A 6 25.20 2.06 4.81
N ALA A 7 25.43 3.32 4.46
CA ALA A 7 24.92 3.91 3.21
C ALA A 7 25.87 3.69 2.01
N ARG A 8 27.10 3.27 2.24
CA ARG A 8 28.09 3.08 1.14
C ARG A 8 27.65 2.02 0.11
N PRO A 9 27.19 0.81 0.53
CA PRO A 9 26.75 -0.20 -0.44
C PRO A 9 25.57 0.26 -1.27
N LEU A 10 24.60 0.97 -0.65
CA LEU A 10 23.45 1.52 -1.37
C LEU A 10 23.91 2.56 -2.40
N ARG A 11 24.80 3.48 -2.01
CA ARG A 11 25.36 4.50 -2.93
C ARG A 11 26.01 3.84 -4.13
N ALA A 12 26.91 2.89 -3.90
CA ALA A 12 27.60 2.18 -4.97
C ALA A 12 26.63 1.45 -5.92
N ALA A 13 25.59 0.81 -5.37
CA ALA A 13 24.56 0.14 -6.16
C ALA A 13 23.71 1.11 -7.00
N LEU A 14 23.36 2.27 -6.44
CA LEU A 14 22.61 3.31 -7.16
C LEU A 14 23.44 3.91 -8.28
N GLU A 15 24.71 4.26 -8.02
CA GLU A 15 25.65 4.80 -9.03
C GLU A 15 25.85 3.80 -10.19
N ALA A 16 26.09 2.52 -9.88
CA ALA A 16 26.26 1.47 -10.88
C ALA A 16 25.03 1.30 -11.80
N ARG A 17 23.85 1.56 -11.29
CA ARG A 17 22.56 1.47 -12.03
C ARG A 17 22.04 2.81 -12.54
N ARG A 18 22.74 3.92 -12.27
CA ARG A 18 22.30 5.29 -12.58
C ARG A 18 20.94 5.63 -12.00
N LEU A 19 20.66 5.13 -10.78
CA LEU A 19 19.43 5.40 -10.05
C LEU A 19 19.62 6.58 -9.08
N THR A 20 18.53 7.30 -8.84
CA THR A 20 18.51 8.41 -7.89
C THR A 20 18.45 7.90 -6.43
N PRO A 21 19.08 8.58 -5.45
CA PRO A 21 18.91 8.29 -4.03
C PRO A 21 17.57 8.81 -3.47
N ARG A 22 16.75 9.48 -4.26
CA ARG A 22 15.56 10.20 -3.80
C ARG A 22 14.60 9.30 -3.03
N HIS A 23 14.31 8.11 -3.52
CA HIS A 23 13.39 7.20 -2.84
C HIS A 23 13.84 6.83 -1.42
N ALA A 24 15.13 6.63 -1.21
CA ALA A 24 15.69 6.41 0.13
C ALA A 24 15.63 7.68 1.00
N GLN A 25 15.80 8.85 0.40
CA GLN A 25 15.68 10.14 1.11
C GLN A 25 14.24 10.40 1.52
N ASP A 26 13.28 10.15 0.64
CA ASP A 26 11.84 10.28 0.94
C ASP A 26 11.44 9.38 2.14
N LEU A 27 11.95 8.13 2.19
CA LEU A 27 11.74 7.24 3.35
C LEU A 27 12.34 7.79 4.65
N LEU A 28 13.52 8.42 4.58
CA LEU A 28 14.12 9.08 5.76
C LEU A 28 13.25 10.26 6.24
N ASP A 29 12.59 10.97 5.32
CA ASP A 29 11.65 12.03 5.68
C ASP A 29 10.39 11.46 6.35
N ALA A 30 9.88 10.30 5.90
CA ALA A 30 8.82 9.59 6.60
C ALA A 30 9.22 9.20 8.03
N PHE A 31 10.44 8.69 8.24
CA PHE A 31 10.94 8.36 9.60
C PHE A 31 11.08 9.62 10.49
N ARG A 32 11.43 10.77 9.91
CA ARG A 32 11.43 12.05 10.64
C ARG A 32 10.00 12.48 11.01
N MET A 33 9.02 12.28 10.11
CA MET A 33 7.60 12.50 10.43
C MET A 33 7.16 11.61 11.59
N ASP A 34 7.50 10.32 11.57
CA ASP A 34 7.18 9.38 12.64
C ASP A 34 7.75 9.77 14.03
N ALA A 35 8.85 10.51 14.04
CA ALA A 35 9.45 10.97 15.30
C ALA A 35 8.66 12.12 15.98
N VAL A 36 7.83 12.84 15.22
CA VAL A 36 7.17 14.06 15.70
C VAL A 36 5.65 14.08 15.50
N LYS A 37 5.11 13.23 14.63
CA LYS A 37 3.69 13.22 14.28
C LYS A 37 3.01 11.91 14.70
N GLN A 38 2.10 12.00 15.67
CA GLN A 38 1.38 10.85 16.21
C GLN A 38 -0.07 10.76 15.70
N ARG A 39 -0.60 11.82 15.07
CA ARG A 39 -2.00 11.95 14.66
C ARG A 39 -2.09 12.60 13.27
N TYR A 40 -3.13 12.27 12.53
CA TYR A 40 -3.44 12.80 11.21
C TYR A 40 -4.81 13.46 11.25
N ALA A 41 -4.89 14.74 10.90
CA ALA A 41 -6.12 15.52 11.01
C ALA A 41 -7.19 15.01 10.04
N ASN A 42 -6.78 14.60 8.83
CA ASN A 42 -7.66 14.16 7.75
C ASN A 42 -6.98 13.15 6.84
N PHE A 43 -7.74 12.62 5.88
CA PHE A 43 -7.24 11.64 4.92
C PHE A 43 -6.10 12.18 4.02
N ASP A 44 -6.12 13.46 3.68
CA ASP A 44 -5.07 14.04 2.81
C ASP A 44 -3.72 14.10 3.54
N GLU A 45 -3.71 14.36 4.84
CA GLU A 45 -2.49 14.24 5.65
C GLU A 45 -1.97 12.81 5.74
N LEU A 46 -2.86 11.82 5.86
CA LEU A 46 -2.48 10.42 5.81
C LEU A 46 -1.90 10.04 4.45
N MET A 47 -2.51 10.52 3.35
CA MET A 47 -1.99 10.31 2.00
C MET A 47 -0.65 11.00 1.79
N HIS A 48 -0.46 12.19 2.35
CA HIS A 48 0.86 12.86 2.33
C HIS A 48 1.93 11.99 3.02
N TYR A 49 1.63 11.42 4.18
CA TYR A 49 2.54 10.48 4.85
C TYR A 49 2.83 9.24 3.97
N CYS A 50 1.81 8.63 3.36
CA CYS A 50 1.98 7.48 2.46
C CYS A 50 2.85 7.81 1.23
N ALA A 51 2.83 9.04 0.75
CA ALA A 51 3.68 9.49 -0.35
C ALA A 51 5.18 9.44 -0.02
N PHE A 52 5.55 9.48 1.27
CA PHE A 52 6.93 9.35 1.74
C PHE A 52 7.24 7.99 2.35
N SER A 53 6.27 7.32 2.99
CA SER A 53 6.50 6.07 3.72
C SER A 53 6.27 4.82 2.88
N ALA A 54 5.43 4.86 1.85
CA ALA A 54 5.03 3.69 1.08
C ALA A 54 5.34 3.81 -0.42
N ALA A 55 4.94 4.90 -1.08
CA ALA A 55 5.11 5.09 -2.52
C ALA A 55 6.57 4.96 -3.00
N PRO A 56 7.58 5.50 -2.28
CA PRO A 56 8.98 5.40 -2.70
C PRO A 56 9.51 3.98 -2.77
N VAL A 57 8.98 3.05 -1.95
CA VAL A 57 9.37 1.64 -1.98
C VAL A 57 9.02 1.01 -3.32
N GLY A 58 7.78 1.16 -3.74
CA GLY A 58 7.33 0.62 -5.02
C GLY A 58 7.97 1.31 -6.21
N ARG A 59 8.12 2.64 -6.18
CA ARG A 59 8.83 3.40 -7.23
C ARG A 59 10.26 2.92 -7.38
N PHE A 60 10.98 2.68 -6.27
CA PHE A 60 12.34 2.13 -6.31
C PHE A 60 12.39 0.76 -6.98
N VAL A 61 11.44 -0.12 -6.69
CA VAL A 61 11.36 -1.45 -7.35
C VAL A 61 11.13 -1.28 -8.85
N LEU A 62 10.21 -0.40 -9.27
CA LEU A 62 9.94 -0.10 -10.67
C LEU A 62 11.19 0.43 -11.39
N ASP A 63 11.91 1.36 -10.77
CA ASP A 63 13.15 1.95 -11.34
C ASP A 63 14.24 0.88 -11.50
N VAL A 64 14.41 -0.01 -10.52
CA VAL A 64 15.37 -1.13 -10.59
C VAL A 64 15.07 -2.06 -11.76
N HIS A 65 13.77 -2.26 -12.10
CA HIS A 65 13.32 -3.05 -13.24
C HIS A 65 13.29 -2.26 -14.56
N GLY A 66 13.65 -0.96 -14.53
CA GLY A 66 13.65 -0.10 -15.73
C GLY A 66 12.25 0.18 -16.28
N GLU A 67 11.25 0.16 -15.41
CA GLU A 67 9.87 0.50 -15.78
C GLU A 67 9.69 2.00 -15.98
N SER A 68 8.67 2.39 -16.75
CA SER A 68 8.37 3.80 -16.99
C SER A 68 7.78 4.48 -15.75
N GLU A 69 8.11 5.75 -15.53
CA GLU A 69 7.49 6.60 -14.51
C GLU A 69 5.97 6.73 -14.69
N SER A 70 5.43 6.45 -15.89
CA SER A 70 3.98 6.38 -16.12
C SER A 70 3.27 5.32 -15.27
N THR A 71 4.01 4.35 -14.70
CA THR A 71 3.50 3.34 -13.76
C THR A 71 3.31 3.89 -12.34
N TRP A 72 3.97 5.01 -11.99
CA TRP A 72 3.97 5.54 -10.63
C TRP A 72 2.59 5.88 -10.07
N PRO A 73 1.64 6.48 -10.82
CA PRO A 73 0.31 6.77 -10.24
C PRO A 73 -0.46 5.53 -9.77
N ALA A 74 -0.33 4.40 -10.47
CA ALA A 74 -0.94 3.14 -10.07
C ALA A 74 -0.16 2.47 -8.92
N ASN A 75 1.17 2.56 -8.96
CA ASN A 75 2.05 2.11 -7.88
C ASN A 75 1.77 2.83 -6.57
N ASP A 76 1.72 4.16 -6.60
CA ASP A 76 1.51 4.98 -5.41
C ASP A 76 0.16 4.69 -4.77
N ALA A 77 -0.87 4.49 -5.60
CA ALA A 77 -2.18 4.09 -5.12
C ALA A 77 -2.14 2.71 -4.43
N LEU A 78 -1.45 1.72 -5.02
CA LEU A 78 -1.32 0.39 -4.45
C LEU A 78 -0.50 0.40 -3.15
N CYS A 79 0.65 1.07 -3.14
CA CYS A 79 1.52 1.17 -1.97
C CYS A 79 0.82 1.90 -0.81
N SER A 80 0.13 3.03 -1.10
CA SER A 80 -0.65 3.75 -0.08
C SER A 80 -1.79 2.89 0.45
N ALA A 81 -2.49 2.15 -0.42
CA ALA A 81 -3.55 1.24 0.02
C ALA A 81 -3.02 0.15 0.96
N LEU A 82 -1.89 -0.47 0.63
CA LEU A 82 -1.25 -1.48 1.48
C LEU A 82 -0.84 -0.91 2.83
N GLN A 83 -0.28 0.29 2.84
CA GLN A 83 0.09 0.99 4.08
C GLN A 83 -1.13 1.27 4.95
N ILE A 84 -2.22 1.79 4.37
CA ILE A 84 -3.44 2.08 5.13
C ILE A 84 -4.11 0.77 5.61
N ILE A 85 -4.12 -0.30 4.81
CA ILE A 85 -4.57 -1.63 5.24
C ILE A 85 -3.83 -2.07 6.49
N ASN A 86 -2.48 -1.97 6.51
CA ASN A 86 -1.67 -2.30 7.69
C ASN A 86 -2.04 -1.42 8.89
N HIS A 87 -2.19 -0.11 8.69
CA HIS A 87 -2.59 0.81 9.76
C HIS A 87 -3.97 0.51 10.34
N ILE A 88 -4.93 0.05 9.53
CA ILE A 88 -6.23 -0.38 10.04
C ILE A 88 -6.09 -1.70 10.82
N GLN A 89 -5.30 -2.66 10.30
CA GLN A 89 -5.08 -3.95 10.97
C GLN A 89 -4.40 -3.79 12.33
N ASP A 90 -3.47 -2.85 12.43
CA ASP A 90 -2.62 -2.67 13.61
C ASP A 90 -3.07 -1.49 14.50
N CYS A 91 -4.22 -0.84 14.22
CA CYS A 91 -4.65 0.42 14.84
C CYS A 91 -4.66 0.37 16.37
N GLY A 92 -5.14 -0.73 16.96
CA GLY A 92 -5.13 -0.91 18.42
C GLY A 92 -3.73 -1.14 18.98
N ALA A 93 -2.86 -1.88 18.28
CA ALA A 93 -1.49 -2.12 18.69
C ALA A 93 -0.64 -0.84 18.56
N ASP A 94 -0.79 -0.09 17.47
CA ASP A 94 -0.11 1.17 17.23
C ASP A 94 -0.48 2.21 18.30
N TYR A 95 -1.77 2.29 18.67
CA TYR A 95 -2.21 3.17 19.74
C TYR A 95 -1.63 2.79 21.10
N ARG A 96 -1.74 1.52 21.50
CA ARG A 96 -1.29 1.06 22.83
C ARG A 96 0.22 1.09 23.02
N ASN A 97 0.98 0.74 21.96
CA ASN A 97 2.43 0.54 22.07
C ASN A 97 3.24 1.78 21.67
N LEU A 98 2.72 2.59 20.75
CA LEU A 98 3.46 3.70 20.13
C LEU A 98 2.75 5.04 20.29
N ASP A 99 1.57 5.08 20.87
CA ASP A 99 0.69 6.25 20.89
C ASP A 99 0.46 6.87 19.50
N ARG A 100 0.37 6.01 18.47
CA ARG A 100 0.15 6.42 17.08
C ARG A 100 -1.26 6.11 16.62
N VAL A 101 -1.88 7.07 15.91
CA VAL A 101 -3.21 6.94 15.32
C VAL A 101 -3.16 7.39 13.88
N TYR A 102 -3.29 6.42 12.98
CA TYR A 102 -3.34 6.67 11.54
C TYR A 102 -4.78 6.81 11.01
N VAL A 103 -5.78 6.49 11.83
CA VAL A 103 -7.19 6.79 11.50
C VAL A 103 -7.37 8.30 11.56
N PRO A 104 -7.84 8.95 10.45
CA PRO A 104 -8.00 10.39 10.41
C PRO A 104 -8.94 10.90 11.50
N LEU A 105 -8.52 11.96 12.21
CA LEU A 105 -9.29 12.52 13.33
C LEU A 105 -10.66 13.07 12.91
N ASP A 106 -10.75 13.65 11.71
CA ASP A 106 -12.02 14.12 11.14
C ASP A 106 -13.02 12.99 10.89
N MET A 107 -12.54 11.79 10.53
CA MET A 107 -13.40 10.60 10.39
C MET A 107 -13.92 10.12 11.74
N LEU A 108 -13.03 10.02 12.73
CA LEU A 108 -13.43 9.65 14.10
C LEU A 108 -14.49 10.63 14.63
N ALA A 109 -14.24 11.93 14.53
CA ALA A 109 -15.17 12.96 14.99
C ALA A 109 -16.51 12.92 14.25
N LYS A 110 -16.50 12.69 12.94
CA LYS A 110 -17.73 12.58 12.12
C LYS A 110 -18.61 11.42 12.56
N ASP A 111 -18.02 10.30 12.91
CA ASP A 111 -18.74 9.10 13.30
C ASP A 111 -19.02 9.04 14.82
N GLY A 112 -18.54 10.04 15.58
CA GLY A 112 -18.73 10.15 17.03
C GLY A 112 -17.84 9.22 17.84
N ALA A 113 -16.70 8.77 17.28
CA ALA A 113 -15.72 7.95 17.97
C ALA A 113 -14.60 8.80 18.59
N GLU A 114 -14.07 8.34 19.71
CA GLU A 114 -12.93 8.95 20.39
C GLU A 114 -11.64 8.15 20.15
N VAL A 115 -10.51 8.84 20.10
CA VAL A 115 -9.17 8.23 19.93
C VAL A 115 -8.90 7.17 21.00
N ALA A 116 -9.33 7.41 22.25
CA ALA A 116 -9.11 6.49 23.36
C ALA A 116 -9.76 5.11 23.15
N GLU A 117 -10.81 5.01 22.34
CA GLU A 117 -11.50 3.76 22.02
C GLU A 117 -10.61 2.76 21.27
N LEU A 118 -9.56 3.22 20.56
CA LEU A 118 -8.56 2.36 19.94
C LEU A 118 -7.80 1.49 20.97
N GLY A 119 -7.81 1.88 22.24
CA GLY A 119 -7.23 1.10 23.33
C GLY A 119 -8.08 -0.10 23.79
N ALA A 120 -9.35 -0.19 23.37
CA ALA A 120 -10.26 -1.25 23.77
C ALA A 120 -9.92 -2.60 23.10
N ASN A 121 -10.55 -3.68 23.63
CA ASN A 121 -10.43 -5.03 23.05
C ASN A 121 -11.41 -5.29 21.90
N SER A 122 -12.37 -4.37 21.68
CA SER A 122 -13.32 -4.39 20.56
C SER A 122 -13.75 -2.97 20.24
N ALA A 123 -13.99 -2.68 18.98
CA ALA A 123 -14.44 -1.37 18.55
C ALA A 123 -15.90 -1.11 18.95
N SER A 124 -16.19 0.11 19.39
CA SER A 124 -17.57 0.60 19.54
C SER A 124 -18.25 0.69 18.14
N PRO A 125 -19.59 0.78 18.08
CA PRO A 125 -20.26 1.01 16.80
C PRO A 125 -19.78 2.28 16.07
N ALA A 126 -19.42 3.34 16.79
CA ALA A 126 -18.87 4.56 16.24
C ALA A 126 -17.48 4.33 15.65
N LEU A 127 -16.57 3.69 16.40
CA LEU A 127 -15.22 3.40 15.94
C LEU A 127 -15.22 2.42 14.75
N ILE A 128 -16.08 1.37 14.78
CA ILE A 128 -16.16 0.44 13.64
C ILE A 128 -16.66 1.14 12.37
N ALA A 129 -17.57 2.12 12.48
CA ALA A 129 -17.99 2.92 11.35
C ALA A 129 -16.82 3.72 10.76
N SER A 130 -16.00 4.37 11.59
CA SER A 130 -14.81 5.09 11.15
C SER A 130 -13.79 4.19 10.45
N LEU A 131 -13.52 3.00 11.02
CA LEU A 131 -12.60 2.03 10.42
C LEU A 131 -13.12 1.51 9.07
N HIS A 132 -14.42 1.24 8.97
CA HIS A 132 -15.06 0.83 7.71
C HIS A 132 -15.06 1.97 6.67
N HIS A 133 -15.28 3.22 7.08
CA HIS A 133 -15.17 4.38 6.19
C HIS A 133 -13.74 4.54 5.65
N LEU A 134 -12.73 4.39 6.51
CA LEU A 134 -11.34 4.43 6.06
C LEU A 134 -11.03 3.25 5.10
N ALA A 135 -11.50 2.05 5.40
CA ALA A 135 -11.35 0.89 4.53
C ALA A 135 -12.04 1.11 3.17
N ALA A 136 -13.25 1.69 3.13
CA ALA A 136 -13.95 2.02 1.89
C ALA A 136 -13.21 3.06 1.03
N ARG A 137 -12.60 4.08 1.65
CA ARG A 137 -11.71 5.01 0.92
C ARG A 137 -10.46 4.32 0.39
N THR A 138 -9.90 3.38 1.17
CA THR A 138 -8.74 2.60 0.76
C THR A 138 -9.07 1.67 -0.41
N GLU A 139 -10.29 1.14 -0.50
CA GLU A 139 -10.73 0.35 -1.65
C GLU A 139 -10.61 1.12 -2.98
N LEU A 140 -10.87 2.43 -2.99
CA LEU A 140 -10.70 3.25 -4.19
C LEU A 140 -9.22 3.31 -4.65
N LEU A 141 -8.29 3.37 -3.69
CA LEU A 141 -6.86 3.28 -3.98
C LEU A 141 -6.48 1.90 -4.51
N VAL A 142 -7.01 0.83 -3.90
CA VAL A 142 -6.79 -0.55 -4.37
C VAL A 142 -7.27 -0.70 -5.81
N ARG A 143 -8.47 -0.20 -6.15
CA ARG A 143 -9.00 -0.24 -7.53
C ARG A 143 -8.05 0.44 -8.52
N LYS A 144 -7.56 1.63 -8.20
CA LYS A 144 -6.55 2.33 -9.03
C LYS A 144 -5.25 1.52 -9.11
N GLY A 145 -4.81 0.94 -8.00
CA GLY A 145 -3.60 0.10 -7.92
C GLY A 145 -3.69 -1.18 -8.76
N THR A 146 -4.90 -1.71 -9.03
CA THR A 146 -5.08 -2.90 -9.89
C THR A 146 -4.70 -2.67 -11.35
N GLU A 147 -4.45 -1.43 -11.76
CA GLU A 147 -3.96 -1.11 -13.10
C GLU A 147 -2.46 -1.35 -13.24
N LEU A 148 -1.70 -1.34 -12.13
CA LEU A 148 -0.24 -1.46 -12.14
C LEU A 148 0.26 -2.71 -12.88
N PRO A 149 -0.26 -3.94 -12.66
CA PRO A 149 0.21 -5.15 -13.35
C PRO A 149 0.11 -5.08 -14.87
N ARG A 150 -0.83 -4.26 -15.36
CA ARG A 150 -1.06 -4.04 -16.79
C ARG A 150 -0.08 -3.08 -17.42
N GLN A 151 0.51 -2.19 -16.62
CA GLN A 151 1.44 -1.15 -17.05
C GLN A 151 2.89 -1.62 -16.98
N VAL A 152 3.20 -2.58 -16.08
CA VAL A 152 4.53 -3.17 -15.90
C VAL A 152 4.87 -4.06 -17.09
N ARG A 153 6.06 -3.85 -17.71
CA ARG A 153 6.55 -4.61 -18.85
C ARG A 153 7.20 -5.92 -18.43
N ASP A 154 8.00 -5.88 -17.36
CA ASP A 154 8.62 -7.08 -16.81
C ASP A 154 7.56 -8.10 -16.41
N LEU A 155 7.66 -9.33 -16.94
CA LEU A 155 6.66 -10.36 -16.71
C LEU A 155 6.57 -10.77 -15.25
N ARG A 156 7.73 -10.98 -14.61
CA ARG A 156 7.80 -11.44 -13.22
C ARG A 156 7.22 -10.38 -12.29
N LEU A 157 7.68 -9.14 -12.42
CA LEU A 157 7.16 -8.02 -11.63
C LEU A 157 5.67 -7.79 -11.87
N GLY A 158 5.20 -7.94 -13.10
CA GLY A 158 3.78 -7.85 -13.44
C GLY A 158 2.93 -8.94 -12.79
N LEU A 159 3.44 -10.17 -12.67
CA LEU A 159 2.77 -11.25 -11.94
C LEU A 159 2.78 -11.00 -10.42
N GLU A 160 3.90 -10.57 -9.87
CA GLU A 160 4.04 -10.22 -8.45
C GLU A 160 3.06 -9.09 -8.07
N THR A 161 3.02 -8.01 -8.82
CA THR A 161 2.10 -6.88 -8.57
C THR A 161 0.63 -7.28 -8.74
N ALA A 162 0.30 -8.21 -9.65
CA ALA A 162 -1.06 -8.74 -9.80
C ALA A 162 -1.50 -9.54 -8.56
N VAL A 163 -0.62 -10.35 -8.01
CA VAL A 163 -0.86 -11.08 -6.76
C VAL A 163 -1.04 -10.10 -5.60
N ILE A 164 -0.16 -9.12 -5.46
CA ILE A 164 -0.23 -8.10 -4.40
C ILE A 164 -1.55 -7.31 -4.48
N ALA A 165 -1.93 -6.86 -5.67
CA ALA A 165 -3.20 -6.17 -5.89
C ALA A 165 -4.41 -7.03 -5.50
N ARG A 166 -4.38 -8.34 -5.82
CA ARG A 166 -5.42 -9.28 -5.43
C ARG A 166 -5.50 -9.50 -3.92
N LEU A 167 -4.35 -9.58 -3.25
CA LEU A 167 -4.27 -9.66 -1.79
C LEU A 167 -4.85 -8.39 -1.14
N ALA A 168 -4.49 -7.21 -1.64
CA ALA A 168 -5.00 -5.93 -1.16
C ALA A 168 -6.53 -5.84 -1.32
N GLN A 169 -7.09 -6.26 -2.47
CA GLN A 169 -8.55 -6.32 -2.68
C GLN A 169 -9.23 -7.20 -1.64
N ARG A 170 -8.67 -8.37 -1.36
CA ARG A 170 -9.25 -9.29 -0.39
C ARG A 170 -9.17 -8.76 1.04
N LEU A 171 -8.02 -8.18 1.43
CA LEU A 171 -7.81 -7.63 2.76
C LEU A 171 -8.72 -6.43 3.04
N VAL A 172 -8.81 -5.48 2.10
CA VAL A 172 -9.69 -4.31 2.29
C VAL A 172 -11.15 -4.72 2.39
N GLY A 173 -11.59 -5.73 1.61
CA GLY A 173 -12.94 -6.29 1.72
C GLY A 173 -13.22 -6.95 3.06
N LEU A 174 -12.23 -7.58 3.69
CA LEU A 174 -12.35 -8.11 5.06
C LEU A 174 -12.44 -6.98 6.09
N LEU A 175 -11.62 -5.93 5.94
CA LEU A 175 -11.60 -4.78 6.86
C LEU A 175 -12.88 -3.94 6.80
N MET A 176 -13.66 -4.01 5.72
CA MET A 176 -14.99 -3.40 5.64
C MET A 176 -16.09 -4.20 6.37
N GLN A 177 -15.78 -5.38 6.92
CA GLN A 177 -16.76 -6.28 7.51
C GLN A 177 -16.39 -6.75 8.92
N ARG A 178 -15.14 -6.54 9.35
CA ARG A 178 -14.59 -7.10 10.58
C ARG A 178 -14.05 -6.01 11.49
N ASP A 179 -13.98 -6.33 12.78
CA ASP A 179 -13.40 -5.48 13.80
C ASP A 179 -11.92 -5.85 14.03
N PRO A 180 -10.94 -5.03 13.62
CA PRO A 180 -9.52 -5.33 13.80
C PRO A 180 -9.05 -5.24 15.26
N LEU A 181 -9.85 -4.68 16.18
CA LEU A 181 -9.53 -4.68 17.61
C LEU A 181 -9.86 -6.01 18.27
N SER A 182 -10.94 -6.67 17.84
CA SER A 182 -11.40 -7.93 18.44
C SER A 182 -10.81 -9.18 17.78
N GLU A 183 -10.41 -9.09 16.51
CA GLU A 183 -9.87 -10.23 15.78
C GLU A 183 -8.71 -9.85 14.85
N ARG A 184 -7.82 -10.80 14.57
CA ARG A 184 -6.78 -10.64 13.57
C ARG A 184 -7.38 -10.71 12.15
N VAL A 185 -7.48 -9.57 11.47
CA VAL A 185 -7.99 -9.51 10.10
C VAL A 185 -6.85 -9.82 9.12
N HIS A 186 -6.62 -11.12 8.89
CA HIS A 186 -5.60 -11.62 7.97
C HIS A 186 -6.18 -12.67 7.02
N LEU A 187 -5.47 -12.94 5.94
CA LEU A 187 -5.83 -14.04 5.06
C LEU A 187 -5.42 -15.38 5.67
N THR A 188 -6.29 -16.35 5.55
CA THR A 188 -5.94 -17.76 5.84
C THR A 188 -4.96 -18.27 4.78
N LYS A 189 -4.16 -19.31 5.11
CA LYS A 189 -3.24 -19.93 4.14
C LYS A 189 -3.92 -20.34 2.83
N PRO A 190 -5.10 -21.00 2.84
CA PRO A 190 -5.83 -21.29 1.61
C PRO A 190 -6.28 -20.04 0.86
N GLY A 191 -6.75 -19.00 1.57
CA GLY A 191 -7.13 -17.72 0.98
C GLY A 191 -5.97 -16.99 0.30
N PHE A 192 -4.79 -17.03 0.92
CA PHE A 192 -3.56 -16.49 0.34
C PHE A 192 -3.18 -17.23 -0.96
N LEU A 193 -3.15 -18.58 -0.94
CA LEU A 193 -2.88 -19.39 -2.11
C LEU A 193 -3.88 -19.13 -3.24
N ALA A 194 -5.18 -19.04 -2.93
CA ALA A 194 -6.19 -18.70 -3.91
C ALA A 194 -5.93 -17.34 -4.56
N CYS A 195 -5.56 -16.32 -3.78
CA CYS A 195 -5.19 -15.00 -4.32
C CYS A 195 -3.96 -15.06 -5.23
N MET A 196 -2.96 -15.87 -4.87
CA MET A 196 -1.77 -16.07 -5.71
C MET A 196 -2.14 -16.65 -7.08
N PHE A 197 -2.88 -17.77 -7.12
CA PHE A 197 -3.26 -18.40 -8.38
C PHE A 197 -4.20 -17.53 -9.22
N LEU A 198 -5.19 -16.89 -8.60
CA LEU A 198 -6.14 -16.03 -9.30
C LEU A 198 -5.47 -14.76 -9.83
N GLY A 199 -4.58 -14.14 -9.05
CA GLY A 199 -3.85 -12.94 -9.46
C GLY A 199 -2.90 -13.21 -10.61
N ALA A 200 -2.04 -14.23 -10.48
CA ALA A 200 -1.11 -14.62 -11.52
C ALA A 200 -1.82 -15.11 -12.80
N GLY A 201 -2.84 -15.95 -12.65
CA GLY A 201 -3.61 -16.49 -13.76
C GLY A 201 -4.34 -15.41 -14.56
N ALA A 202 -5.01 -14.47 -13.88
CA ALA A 202 -5.67 -13.34 -14.53
C ALA A 202 -4.68 -12.47 -15.33
N SER A 203 -3.50 -12.18 -14.75
CA SER A 203 -2.46 -11.40 -15.41
C SER A 203 -1.92 -12.10 -16.67
N LEU A 204 -1.69 -13.42 -16.60
CA LEU A 204 -1.22 -14.20 -17.76
C LEU A 204 -2.26 -14.21 -18.91
N ILE A 205 -3.53 -14.45 -18.59
CA ILE A 205 -4.62 -14.45 -19.59
C ILE A 205 -4.71 -13.08 -20.26
N GLU A 206 -4.63 -12.02 -19.50
CA GLU A 206 -4.73 -10.67 -20.04
C GLU A 206 -3.54 -10.30 -20.94
N ARG A 207 -2.32 -10.66 -20.52
CA ARG A 207 -1.11 -10.48 -21.35
C ARG A 207 -1.19 -11.27 -22.65
N GLY A 208 -1.69 -12.51 -22.61
CA GLY A 208 -1.91 -13.31 -23.80
C GLY A 208 -2.90 -12.67 -24.78
N ARG A 209 -4.03 -12.15 -24.28
CA ARG A 209 -5.02 -11.43 -25.11
C ARG A 209 -4.44 -10.17 -25.78
N ARG A 210 -3.61 -9.40 -25.07
CA ARG A 210 -2.94 -8.22 -25.64
C ARG A 210 -1.92 -8.57 -26.72
N ALA A 211 -1.15 -9.64 -26.52
CA ALA A 211 -0.20 -10.12 -27.50
C ALA A 211 -0.91 -10.57 -28.80
N SER A 212 -2.04 -11.28 -28.68
CA SER A 212 -2.84 -11.72 -29.82
C SER A 212 -3.49 -10.54 -30.56
N ALA A 213 -3.99 -9.53 -29.85
CA ALA A 213 -4.56 -8.33 -30.46
C ALA A 213 -3.51 -7.50 -31.23
N ALA A 214 -2.30 -7.38 -30.66
CA ALA A 214 -1.19 -6.65 -31.29
C ALA A 214 -0.68 -7.37 -32.57
N HIS A 215 -0.81 -8.69 -32.66
CA HIS A 215 -0.47 -9.47 -33.85
C HIS A 215 -1.50 -9.28 -34.96
N ALA A 216 -2.78 -9.31 -34.60
CA ALA A 216 -3.89 -9.12 -35.55
C ALA A 216 -3.90 -7.72 -36.21
N THR A 217 -3.41 -6.69 -35.51
CA THR A 217 -3.30 -5.31 -36.05
C THR A 217 -2.06 -5.08 -36.90
N ARG A 218 -1.08 -5.99 -36.92
CA ARG A 218 0.10 -5.92 -37.81
C ARG A 218 -0.12 -6.61 -39.15
N ASP A 219 -1.06 -7.55 -39.20
CA ASP A 219 -1.38 -8.35 -40.39
C ASP A 219 -2.57 -7.78 -41.17
N ALA A 220 -3.17 -6.66 -40.73
CA ALA A 220 -4.22 -5.91 -41.40
C ALA A 220 -3.70 -4.58 -41.97
#